data_9b4cc11bc92c6fa42d29f2bdd91b964f
#
_entry.id   9b4cc11bc92c6fa42d29f2bdd91b964f
#
_cell.length_a   1.000
_cell.length_b   1.000
_cell.length_c   1.000
_cell.angle_alpha   90.00
_cell.angle_beta   90.00
_cell.angle_gamma   90.00
#
_symmetry.space_group_name_H-M   'P 1'
#
loop_
_entity.id
_entity.type
_entity.pdbx_description
1 polymer ?
#
loop_
_entity_poly.entity_id
_entity_poly.type
_entity_poly.pdbx_seq_one_letter_code
_entity_poly.pdbx_strand_id
1 'polypeptide(L)'
;MASEFDIAIVGGGGAGLMAAYSAARLGRSVIVLEKQPHLGGTTAMSVGTICTSSTPHQKRAGIADSPDAHFEDMGRFPGSLPDRDNLALRRLLVDNVPDVFRLLGELGVEFVGPIAEPPHRVPRLHAIVPHSRGYIRSLSRACRPLGVIVRTGAPVRRLIIEHGCVHGVEIAALAGAAEIIRARCVILASGDFSAADRAFKARFMQGPLLAIGGINPASTGDGQLLGEAAGGDIVNGDLAWGPEIRFLAPKHPKFASRLPPWRPLARMISTAMRILPDKILRPLLMSYVTTYLAPSHDLFREGAVLVDTRGERFCDERDRPQDKIGQAPGQQAFILLDRDIAAKFEAWPNFISTAPGVGYAYLADYRRSRRDICFAARSWEDLARATGLPAGALARTMAAYNAQCSARGRPELRRPPFFALGPAKSWIVFTEGGLRVNERLQVLGRRDTPVGGLYAAGSAGQGGVLLEGHGHHLAWAFTSGRLAGRYAAEEAGSIG
;
A
#
# COMPACT_ATOMS: atom_id res chain seq x y z
N MET A 1 -19.74 -30.86 12.89
CA MET A 1 -18.81 -30.68 14.05
C MET A 1 -18.02 -29.41 13.83
N ALA A 2 -17.93 -28.53 14.81
CA ALA A 2 -17.10 -27.32 14.72
C ALA A 2 -15.62 -27.75 14.62
N SER A 3 -14.88 -27.21 13.65
CA SER A 3 -13.44 -27.42 13.57
C SER A 3 -12.77 -26.62 14.70
N GLU A 4 -11.87 -27.24 15.43
CA GLU A 4 -11.17 -26.62 16.55
C GLU A 4 -9.70 -26.39 16.20
N PHE A 5 -9.22 -25.16 16.46
CA PHE A 5 -7.85 -24.72 16.23
C PHE A 5 -7.29 -24.03 17.48
N ASP A 6 -5.98 -23.99 17.61
CA ASP A 6 -5.36 -23.11 18.61
C ASP A 6 -5.54 -21.64 18.18
N ILE A 7 -5.35 -21.35 16.88
CA ILE A 7 -5.38 -19.96 16.37
C ILE A 7 -6.13 -19.86 15.05
N ALA A 8 -7.09 -18.93 15.00
CA ALA A 8 -7.73 -18.51 13.76
C ALA A 8 -7.21 -17.12 13.35
N ILE A 9 -6.83 -16.95 12.09
CA ILE A 9 -6.28 -15.71 11.55
C ILE A 9 -7.20 -15.17 10.47
N VAL A 10 -7.65 -13.92 10.64
CA VAL A 10 -8.55 -13.23 9.72
C VAL A 10 -7.73 -12.36 8.77
N GLY A 11 -7.60 -12.79 7.52
CA GLY A 11 -6.84 -12.11 6.47
C GLY A 11 -5.58 -12.86 6.05
N GLY A 12 -5.46 -13.12 4.74
CA GLY A 12 -4.36 -13.83 4.09
C GLY A 12 -3.33 -12.92 3.43
N GLY A 13 -3.14 -11.69 3.96
CA GLY A 13 -2.08 -10.77 3.57
C GLY A 13 -0.73 -11.09 4.22
N GLY A 14 0.23 -10.16 4.08
CA GLY A 14 1.58 -10.35 4.64
C GLY A 14 1.60 -10.55 6.15
N ALA A 15 0.82 -9.77 6.90
CA ALA A 15 0.72 -9.88 8.35
C ALA A 15 0.12 -11.23 8.79
N GLY A 16 -0.99 -11.62 8.18
CA GLY A 16 -1.67 -12.88 8.54
C GLY A 16 -0.84 -14.12 8.21
N LEU A 17 -0.18 -14.15 7.05
CA LEU A 17 0.70 -15.28 6.69
C LEU A 17 1.96 -15.34 7.57
N MET A 18 2.52 -14.20 7.97
CA MET A 18 3.65 -14.16 8.91
C MET A 18 3.21 -14.61 10.31
N ALA A 19 2.01 -14.21 10.76
CA ALA A 19 1.44 -14.69 12.03
C ALA A 19 1.21 -16.21 12.00
N ALA A 20 0.64 -16.72 10.91
CA ALA A 20 0.42 -18.16 10.73
C ALA A 20 1.73 -18.95 10.77
N TYR A 21 2.74 -18.50 10.03
CA TYR A 21 4.06 -19.11 10.04
C TYR A 21 4.66 -19.12 11.46
N SER A 22 4.58 -18.00 12.18
CA SER A 22 5.19 -17.86 13.49
C SER A 22 4.52 -18.74 14.56
N ALA A 23 3.19 -18.81 14.54
CA ALA A 23 2.42 -19.64 15.46
C ALA A 23 2.59 -21.14 15.17
N ALA A 24 2.53 -21.53 13.91
CA ALA A 24 2.70 -22.94 13.51
C ALA A 24 4.12 -23.46 13.79
N ARG A 25 5.15 -22.60 13.71
CA ARG A 25 6.53 -22.92 14.15
C ARG A 25 6.63 -23.28 15.62
N LEU A 26 5.70 -22.83 16.44
CA LEU A 26 5.58 -23.14 17.87
C LEU A 26 4.64 -24.32 18.14
N GLY A 27 4.31 -25.09 17.10
CA GLY A 27 3.53 -26.32 17.20
C GLY A 27 2.02 -26.10 17.34
N ARG A 28 1.51 -24.88 17.02
CA ARG A 28 0.07 -24.59 17.12
C ARG A 28 -0.67 -24.99 15.86
N SER A 29 -1.90 -25.48 16.02
CA SER A 29 -2.84 -25.68 14.91
C SER A 29 -3.40 -24.32 14.47
N VAL A 30 -3.23 -23.99 13.18
CA VAL A 30 -3.54 -22.67 12.65
C VAL A 30 -4.43 -22.75 11.42
N ILE A 31 -5.47 -21.91 11.37
CA ILE A 31 -6.28 -21.67 10.18
C ILE A 31 -6.19 -20.20 9.77
N VAL A 32 -5.98 -19.96 8.46
CA VAL A 32 -6.04 -18.62 7.84
C VAL A 32 -7.30 -18.52 7.01
N LEU A 33 -8.09 -17.48 7.28
CA LEU A 33 -9.37 -17.20 6.62
C LEU A 33 -9.24 -15.94 5.78
N GLU A 34 -9.30 -16.08 4.46
CA GLU A 34 -9.20 -14.98 3.50
C GLU A 34 -10.52 -14.83 2.75
N LYS A 35 -11.08 -13.61 2.73
CA LYS A 35 -12.36 -13.34 2.05
C LYS A 35 -12.28 -13.39 0.53
N GLN A 36 -11.11 -13.04 -0.02
CA GLN A 36 -10.87 -13.08 -1.47
C GLN A 36 -10.58 -14.51 -1.94
N PRO A 37 -10.76 -14.82 -3.24
CA PRO A 37 -10.45 -16.14 -3.78
C PRO A 37 -8.95 -16.45 -3.81
N HIS A 38 -8.10 -15.50 -3.45
CA HIS A 38 -6.64 -15.63 -3.46
C HIS A 38 -6.00 -14.87 -2.31
N LEU A 39 -4.86 -15.35 -1.85
CA LEU A 39 -4.04 -14.69 -0.84
C LEU A 39 -3.33 -13.47 -1.39
N GLY A 40 -2.97 -12.54 -0.53
CA GLY A 40 -2.06 -11.45 -0.88
C GLY A 40 -2.39 -10.10 -0.27
N GLY A 41 -3.64 -9.70 -0.24
CA GLY A 41 -4.05 -8.40 0.25
C GLY A 41 -3.27 -7.25 -0.39
N THR A 42 -3.19 -6.11 0.28
CA THR A 42 -2.42 -4.94 -0.16
C THR A 42 -0.91 -5.24 -0.28
N THR A 43 -0.39 -6.20 0.49
CA THR A 43 1.02 -6.65 0.37
C THR A 43 1.37 -7.07 -1.05
N ALA A 44 0.54 -7.88 -1.70
CA ALA A 44 0.78 -8.36 -3.06
C ALA A 44 0.60 -7.28 -4.14
N MET A 45 -0.08 -6.19 -3.83
CA MET A 45 -0.33 -5.05 -4.72
C MET A 45 0.71 -3.93 -4.57
N SER A 46 1.54 -3.98 -3.53
CA SER A 46 2.53 -2.96 -3.22
C SER A 46 3.75 -3.01 -4.15
N VAL A 47 4.56 -1.96 -4.14
CA VAL A 47 5.89 -1.95 -4.78
C VAL A 47 6.81 -2.99 -4.13
N GLY A 48 6.55 -3.32 -2.86
CA GLY A 48 7.25 -4.36 -2.13
C GLY A 48 8.54 -3.92 -1.44
N THR A 49 8.68 -2.62 -1.15
CA THR A 49 9.80 -2.14 -0.34
C THR A 49 9.58 -2.43 1.14
N ILE A 50 10.65 -2.73 1.85
CA ILE A 50 10.70 -2.81 3.33
C ILE A 50 11.79 -1.87 3.84
N CYS A 51 11.46 -1.07 4.86
CA CYS A 51 12.39 -0.17 5.51
C CYS A 51 12.94 -0.83 6.79
N THR A 52 14.27 -0.93 6.90
CA THR A 52 14.92 -1.55 8.07
C THR A 52 16.38 -1.16 8.19
N SER A 53 16.88 -1.12 9.41
CA SER A 53 18.28 -0.92 9.75
C SER A 53 19.05 -2.24 9.87
N SER A 54 20.35 -2.14 10.04
CA SER A 54 21.25 -3.26 10.43
C SER A 54 21.20 -4.46 9.48
N THR A 55 21.02 -4.22 8.19
CA THR A 55 20.88 -5.29 7.19
C THR A 55 22.23 -5.78 6.65
N PRO A 56 22.30 -7.04 6.17
CA PRO A 56 23.47 -7.51 5.43
C PRO A 56 23.77 -6.67 4.17
N HIS A 57 22.75 -6.01 3.59
CA HIS A 57 22.92 -5.13 2.44
C HIS A 57 23.61 -3.84 2.82
N GLN A 58 23.21 -3.20 3.93
CA GLN A 58 23.88 -2.01 4.47
C GLN A 58 25.31 -2.33 4.86
N LYS A 59 25.57 -3.47 5.55
CA LYS A 59 26.92 -3.88 5.90
C LYS A 59 27.83 -4.04 4.68
N ARG A 60 27.33 -4.68 3.59
CA ARG A 60 28.11 -4.81 2.33
C ARG A 60 28.37 -3.46 1.65
N ALA A 61 27.49 -2.50 1.83
CA ALA A 61 27.63 -1.13 1.30
C ALA A 61 28.47 -0.21 2.22
N GLY A 62 29.05 -0.72 3.32
CA GLY A 62 29.83 0.08 4.26
C GLY A 62 28.98 1.04 5.09
N ILE A 63 27.66 0.82 5.19
CA ILE A 63 26.73 1.68 5.91
C ILE A 63 26.57 1.15 7.34
N ALA A 64 26.96 1.96 8.33
CA ALA A 64 26.65 1.74 9.73
C ALA A 64 25.25 2.28 10.04
N ASP A 65 24.40 1.47 10.66
CA ASP A 65 23.04 1.83 11.02
C ASP A 65 22.57 1.04 12.22
N SER A 66 21.56 1.54 12.94
CA SER A 66 21.02 0.93 14.14
C SER A 66 19.50 1.10 14.25
N PRO A 67 18.82 0.28 15.07
CA PRO A 67 17.44 0.50 15.44
C PRO A 67 17.19 1.88 16.06
N ASP A 68 18.12 2.41 16.88
CA ASP A 68 17.99 3.74 17.50
C ASP A 68 18.01 4.86 16.44
N ALA A 69 18.96 4.80 15.51
CA ALA A 69 19.01 5.75 14.40
C ALA A 69 17.77 5.66 13.50
N HIS A 70 17.22 4.46 13.32
CA HIS A 70 15.99 4.25 12.58
C HIS A 70 14.78 4.85 13.32
N PHE A 71 14.68 4.62 14.63
CA PHE A 71 13.63 5.17 15.50
C PHE A 71 13.58 6.71 15.43
N GLU A 72 14.74 7.35 15.55
CA GLU A 72 14.86 8.81 15.46
C GLU A 72 14.44 9.34 14.09
N ASP A 73 14.89 8.68 13.02
CA ASP A 73 14.62 9.13 11.65
C ASP A 73 13.14 8.99 11.27
N MET A 74 12.41 8.02 11.81
CA MET A 74 10.96 7.91 11.62
C MET A 74 10.22 9.17 12.09
N GLY A 75 10.69 9.83 13.15
CA GLY A 75 10.10 11.08 13.64
C GLY A 75 10.42 12.33 12.80
N ARG A 76 11.24 12.22 11.76
CA ARG A 76 11.66 13.35 10.91
C ARG A 76 10.89 13.49 9.61
N PHE A 77 9.99 12.56 9.31
CA PHE A 77 9.20 12.65 8.08
C PHE A 77 8.29 13.89 8.12
N PRO A 78 8.12 14.60 6.97
CA PRO A 78 7.17 15.70 6.86
C PRO A 78 5.75 15.19 7.13
N GLY A 79 5.01 15.85 8.01
CA GLY A 79 3.68 15.40 8.43
C GLY A 79 3.70 14.55 9.71
N SER A 80 4.87 14.33 10.30
CA SER A 80 4.97 13.70 11.64
C SER A 80 4.03 14.38 12.63
N LEU A 81 3.25 13.58 13.33
CA LEU A 81 2.31 13.99 14.38
C LEU A 81 2.76 13.33 15.70
N PRO A 82 3.77 13.88 16.39
CA PRO A 82 4.39 13.20 17.53
C PRO A 82 3.40 12.89 18.66
N ASP A 83 2.40 13.73 18.86
CA ASP A 83 1.36 13.53 19.88
C ASP A 83 0.36 12.41 19.52
N ARG A 84 0.37 11.97 18.27
CA ARG A 84 -0.50 10.92 17.73
C ARG A 84 0.23 9.59 17.52
N ASP A 85 1.55 9.59 17.67
CA ASP A 85 2.39 8.43 17.39
C ASP A 85 2.61 7.57 18.63
N ASN A 86 2.41 6.27 18.47
CA ASN A 86 2.68 5.30 19.52
C ASN A 86 4.18 4.92 19.52
N LEU A 87 4.96 5.64 20.34
CA LEU A 87 6.41 5.44 20.44
C LEU A 87 6.81 4.04 20.93
N ALA A 88 6.00 3.39 21.77
CA ALA A 88 6.26 2.03 22.21
C ALA A 88 6.16 1.03 21.05
N LEU A 89 5.16 1.16 20.20
CA LEU A 89 5.02 0.34 18.99
C LEU A 89 6.05 0.70 17.92
N ARG A 90 6.43 1.98 17.81
CA ARG A 90 7.57 2.38 16.97
C ARG A 90 8.85 1.70 17.41
N ARG A 91 9.12 1.66 18.71
CA ARG A 91 10.28 0.97 19.29
C ARG A 91 10.21 -0.53 18.99
N LEU A 92 9.03 -1.14 19.21
CA LEU A 92 8.79 -2.53 18.89
C LEU A 92 9.09 -2.85 17.41
N LEU A 93 8.68 -1.97 16.49
CA LEU A 93 8.94 -2.13 15.06
C LEU A 93 10.45 -2.14 14.78
N VAL A 94 11.15 -1.07 15.15
CA VAL A 94 12.56 -0.90 14.74
C VAL A 94 13.50 -1.89 15.38
N ASP A 95 13.18 -2.40 16.58
CA ASP A 95 13.96 -3.44 17.25
C ASP A 95 13.80 -4.82 16.62
N ASN A 96 12.63 -5.11 16.03
CA ASN A 96 12.31 -6.44 15.53
C ASN A 96 12.40 -6.56 13.99
N VAL A 97 12.29 -5.46 13.24
CA VAL A 97 12.28 -5.52 11.77
C VAL A 97 13.59 -6.04 11.16
N PRO A 98 14.81 -5.84 11.75
CA PRO A 98 16.03 -6.45 11.22
C PRO A 98 15.98 -7.98 11.21
N ASP A 99 15.42 -8.59 12.26
CA ASP A 99 15.24 -10.04 12.33
C ASP A 99 14.19 -10.55 11.35
N VAL A 100 13.11 -9.78 11.17
CA VAL A 100 12.08 -10.08 10.17
C VAL A 100 12.64 -10.05 8.78
N PHE A 101 13.47 -9.06 8.46
CA PHE A 101 14.14 -8.96 7.15
C PHE A 101 15.03 -10.17 6.89
N ARG A 102 15.81 -10.60 7.90
CA ARG A 102 16.66 -11.81 7.81
C ARG A 102 15.81 -13.05 7.58
N LEU A 103 14.75 -13.23 8.39
CA LEU A 103 13.83 -14.35 8.25
C LEU A 103 13.21 -14.41 6.84
N LEU A 104 12.74 -13.30 6.29
CA LEU A 104 12.20 -13.26 4.93
C LEU A 104 13.25 -13.73 3.90
N GLY A 105 14.51 -13.32 4.06
CA GLY A 105 15.62 -13.79 3.21
C GLY A 105 15.86 -15.31 3.34
N GLU A 106 15.81 -15.86 4.54
CA GLU A 106 15.90 -17.31 4.82
C GLU A 106 14.75 -18.07 4.15
N LEU A 107 13.54 -17.51 4.18
CA LEU A 107 12.36 -18.06 3.50
C LEU A 107 12.40 -17.92 1.97
N GLY A 108 13.45 -17.30 1.43
CA GLY A 108 13.71 -17.24 0.00
C GLY A 108 13.26 -15.97 -0.70
N VAL A 109 12.97 -14.91 0.06
CA VAL A 109 12.78 -13.57 -0.50
C VAL A 109 14.14 -13.00 -0.87
N GLU A 110 14.27 -12.48 -2.09
CA GLU A 110 15.47 -11.78 -2.54
C GLU A 110 15.22 -10.28 -2.57
N PHE A 111 16.20 -9.53 -2.06
CA PHE A 111 16.14 -8.07 -1.95
C PHE A 111 17.26 -7.40 -2.74
N VAL A 112 16.96 -6.21 -3.24
CA VAL A 112 17.92 -5.24 -3.76
C VAL A 112 17.87 -3.99 -2.88
N GLY A 113 19.00 -3.26 -2.84
CA GLY A 113 19.16 -2.10 -1.97
C GLY A 113 20.49 -2.20 -1.19
N PRO A 114 20.73 -1.34 -0.20
CA PRO A 114 19.80 -0.33 0.33
C PRO A 114 19.60 0.86 -0.60
N ILE A 115 18.42 1.46 -0.58
CA ILE A 115 18.01 2.61 -1.38
C ILE A 115 17.78 3.80 -0.44
N ALA A 116 18.20 4.99 -0.86
CA ALA A 116 18.05 6.21 -0.09
C ALA A 116 16.61 6.74 -0.17
N GLU A 117 16.08 7.17 0.95
CA GLU A 117 14.82 7.92 1.06
C GLU A 117 14.97 8.98 2.15
N PRO A 118 15.23 10.25 1.79
CA PRO A 118 15.20 11.33 2.77
C PRO A 118 13.79 11.45 3.41
N PRO A 119 13.68 11.75 4.72
CA PRO A 119 14.71 12.28 5.61
C PRO A 119 15.56 11.24 6.37
N HIS A 120 15.51 9.97 6.00
CA HIS A 120 16.45 9.00 6.58
C HIS A 120 17.89 9.43 6.33
N ARG A 121 18.70 9.43 7.39
CA ARG A 121 20.13 9.81 7.33
C ARG A 121 20.98 8.87 6.48
N VAL A 122 20.54 7.62 6.38
CA VAL A 122 21.21 6.56 5.60
C VAL A 122 20.19 5.75 4.80
N PRO A 123 20.61 5.12 3.69
CA PRO A 123 19.74 4.22 2.91
C PRO A 123 19.23 3.04 3.73
N ARG A 124 17.89 2.89 3.82
CA ARG A 124 17.20 1.80 4.56
C ARG A 124 16.18 1.02 3.76
N LEU A 125 15.78 1.53 2.58
CA LEU A 125 14.80 0.83 1.76
C LEU A 125 15.43 -0.36 1.04
N HIS A 126 14.71 -1.48 1.07
CA HIS A 126 15.07 -2.69 0.34
C HIS A 126 13.87 -3.12 -0.49
N ALA A 127 14.05 -3.26 -1.79
CA ALA A 127 12.98 -3.68 -2.69
C ALA A 127 13.07 -5.20 -2.95
N ILE A 128 11.92 -5.86 -2.90
CA ILE A 128 11.83 -7.28 -3.26
C ILE A 128 11.97 -7.49 -4.76
N VAL A 129 12.57 -8.60 -5.17
CA VAL A 129 12.69 -9.02 -6.58
C VAL A 129 11.97 -10.36 -6.77
N PRO A 130 11.22 -10.55 -7.86
CA PRO A 130 10.89 -9.60 -8.94
C PRO A 130 9.75 -8.63 -8.60
N HIS A 131 8.90 -8.94 -7.63
CA HIS A 131 7.76 -8.13 -7.16
C HIS A 131 7.15 -8.68 -5.85
N SER A 132 6.30 -7.87 -5.22
CA SER A 132 5.73 -8.10 -3.86
C SER A 132 4.98 -9.41 -3.67
N ARG A 133 4.44 -10.04 -4.72
CA ARG A 133 3.85 -11.39 -4.62
C ARG A 133 4.87 -12.45 -4.18
N GLY A 134 6.17 -12.16 -4.25
CA GLY A 134 7.23 -12.99 -3.70
C GLY A 134 7.11 -13.21 -2.19
N TYR A 135 6.67 -12.21 -1.44
CA TYR A 135 6.39 -12.36 0.00
C TYR A 135 5.31 -13.42 0.26
N ILE A 136 4.20 -13.28 -0.45
CA ILE A 136 3.04 -14.17 -0.28
C ILE A 136 3.41 -15.61 -0.63
N ARG A 137 4.11 -15.80 -1.76
CA ARG A 137 4.58 -17.12 -2.18
C ARG A 137 5.53 -17.75 -1.16
N SER A 138 6.52 -17.00 -0.68
CA SER A 138 7.52 -17.50 0.28
C SER A 138 6.87 -17.89 1.59
N LEU A 139 6.01 -17.04 2.14
CA LEU A 139 5.29 -17.31 3.39
C LEU A 139 4.30 -18.48 3.24
N SER A 140 3.48 -18.50 2.20
CA SER A 140 2.54 -19.60 1.96
C SER A 140 3.26 -20.95 1.80
N ARG A 141 4.41 -20.93 1.10
CA ARG A 141 5.25 -22.13 0.95
C ARG A 141 5.82 -22.59 2.30
N ALA A 142 6.22 -21.65 3.15
CA ALA A 142 6.76 -21.95 4.48
C ALA A 142 5.68 -22.46 5.46
N CYS A 143 4.45 -22.00 5.34
CA CYS A 143 3.31 -22.42 6.15
C CYS A 143 2.87 -23.86 5.84
N ARG A 144 2.96 -24.29 4.56
CA ARG A 144 2.44 -25.59 4.12
C ARG A 144 3.00 -26.80 4.88
N PRO A 145 4.32 -26.99 5.04
CA PRO A 145 4.89 -28.12 5.77
C PRO A 145 4.62 -28.06 7.29
N LEU A 146 4.18 -26.93 7.80
CA LEU A 146 3.81 -26.74 9.21
C LEU A 146 2.33 -27.06 9.48
N GLY A 147 1.58 -27.54 8.47
CA GLY A 147 0.18 -27.93 8.64
C GLY A 147 -0.81 -26.75 8.71
N VAL A 148 -0.40 -25.53 8.35
CA VAL A 148 -1.31 -24.37 8.30
C VAL A 148 -2.41 -24.61 7.28
N ILE A 149 -3.66 -24.53 7.73
CA ILE A 149 -4.84 -24.59 6.86
C ILE A 149 -5.15 -23.19 6.33
N VAL A 150 -5.36 -23.09 5.02
CA VAL A 150 -5.74 -21.83 4.35
C VAL A 150 -7.08 -22.01 3.67
N ARG A 151 -8.05 -21.16 4.01
CA ARG A 151 -9.37 -21.12 3.36
C ARG A 151 -9.56 -19.75 2.71
N THR A 152 -9.67 -19.74 1.41
CA THR A 152 -10.03 -18.56 0.60
C THR A 152 -11.53 -18.54 0.32
N GLY A 153 -12.08 -17.35 -0.05
CA GLY A 153 -13.53 -17.20 -0.19
C GLY A 153 -14.29 -17.39 1.13
N ALA A 154 -13.63 -17.14 2.28
CA ALA A 154 -14.14 -17.37 3.63
C ALA A 154 -14.22 -16.04 4.43
N PRO A 155 -15.17 -15.15 4.11
CA PRO A 155 -15.34 -13.90 4.84
C PRO A 155 -15.82 -14.15 6.27
N VAL A 156 -15.07 -13.68 7.25
CA VAL A 156 -15.47 -13.70 8.67
C VAL A 156 -16.55 -12.64 8.89
N ARG A 157 -17.65 -13.02 9.54
CA ARG A 157 -18.81 -12.17 9.80
C ARG A 157 -18.84 -11.65 11.23
N ARG A 158 -18.49 -12.49 12.19
CA ARG A 158 -18.45 -12.11 13.61
C ARG A 158 -17.44 -12.96 14.39
N LEU A 159 -17.05 -12.44 15.54
CA LEU A 159 -16.27 -13.16 16.53
C LEU A 159 -17.25 -13.96 17.43
N ILE A 160 -16.82 -15.14 17.88
CA ILE A 160 -17.50 -15.89 18.94
C ILE A 160 -16.94 -15.43 20.26
N ILE A 161 -17.78 -14.76 21.05
CA ILE A 161 -17.39 -14.17 22.34
C ILE A 161 -18.17 -14.88 23.46
N GLU A 162 -17.45 -15.44 24.41
CA GLU A 162 -18.00 -16.14 25.58
C GLU A 162 -17.30 -15.59 26.83
N HIS A 163 -18.06 -15.16 27.81
CA HIS A 163 -17.55 -14.60 29.08
C HIS A 163 -16.53 -13.46 28.90
N GLY A 164 -16.70 -12.63 27.85
CA GLY A 164 -15.78 -11.53 27.55
C GLY A 164 -14.47 -11.91 26.84
N CYS A 165 -14.28 -13.18 26.49
CA CYS A 165 -13.14 -13.68 25.73
C CYS A 165 -13.56 -14.15 24.34
N VAL A 166 -12.65 -14.05 23.37
CA VAL A 166 -12.86 -14.51 22.00
C VAL A 166 -12.45 -15.98 21.87
N HIS A 167 -13.38 -16.81 21.41
CA HIS A 167 -13.23 -18.27 21.28
C HIS A 167 -13.45 -18.78 19.85
N GLY A 168 -13.29 -17.92 18.85
CA GLY A 168 -13.39 -18.30 17.46
C GLY A 168 -14.10 -17.27 16.60
N VAL A 169 -14.47 -17.71 15.42
CA VAL A 169 -15.09 -16.86 14.39
C VAL A 169 -16.24 -17.58 13.70
N GLU A 170 -17.18 -16.81 13.17
CA GLU A 170 -18.20 -17.28 12.26
C GLU A 170 -17.90 -16.79 10.86
N ILE A 171 -17.90 -17.69 9.88
CA ILE A 171 -17.75 -17.39 8.46
C ILE A 171 -19.08 -17.54 7.74
N ALA A 172 -19.27 -16.75 6.67
CA ALA A 172 -20.39 -16.94 5.77
C ALA A 172 -20.14 -18.21 4.93
N ALA A 173 -21.06 -19.16 4.96
CA ALA A 173 -20.96 -20.32 4.10
C ALA A 173 -21.39 -20.00 2.66
N LEU A 174 -20.72 -20.63 1.69
CA LEU A 174 -21.02 -20.51 0.26
C LEU A 174 -22.45 -21.00 -0.10
N ALA A 175 -23.10 -21.78 0.79
CA ALA A 175 -24.42 -22.42 0.55
C ALA A 175 -25.46 -22.11 1.63
N GLY A 176 -25.37 -20.97 2.35
CA GLY A 176 -26.48 -20.45 3.16
C GLY A 176 -26.42 -20.69 4.67
N ALA A 177 -25.70 -21.67 5.21
CA ALA A 177 -25.55 -21.84 6.66
C ALA A 177 -24.22 -21.27 7.15
N ALA A 178 -24.25 -20.46 8.23
CA ALA A 178 -23.05 -19.96 8.88
C ALA A 178 -22.22 -21.14 9.45
N GLU A 179 -20.90 -21.08 9.29
CA GLU A 179 -19.97 -22.07 9.85
C GLU A 179 -19.19 -21.45 11.00
N ILE A 180 -19.15 -22.15 12.13
CA ILE A 180 -18.38 -21.74 13.29
C ILE A 180 -17.03 -22.45 13.30
N ILE A 181 -15.95 -21.67 13.42
CA ILE A 181 -14.59 -22.16 13.62
C ILE A 181 -14.17 -21.76 15.04
N ARG A 182 -14.04 -22.75 15.91
CA ARG A 182 -13.55 -22.54 17.27
C ARG A 182 -12.04 -22.37 17.27
N ALA A 183 -11.54 -21.41 18.08
CA ALA A 183 -10.13 -21.18 18.25
C ALA A 183 -9.87 -20.59 19.63
N ARG A 184 -8.75 -20.95 20.24
CA ARG A 184 -8.33 -20.40 21.57
C ARG A 184 -7.95 -18.94 21.47
N CYS A 185 -7.36 -18.52 20.32
CA CYS A 185 -7.04 -17.13 20.02
C CYS A 185 -7.43 -16.78 18.58
N VAL A 186 -7.77 -15.51 18.35
CA VAL A 186 -8.04 -14.95 17.02
C VAL A 186 -7.08 -13.79 16.76
N ILE A 187 -6.49 -13.77 15.55
CA ILE A 187 -5.61 -12.67 15.10
C ILE A 187 -6.31 -11.94 13.93
N LEU A 188 -6.62 -10.66 14.12
CA LEU A 188 -7.17 -9.79 13.09
C LEU A 188 -6.02 -9.21 12.25
N ALA A 189 -5.89 -9.64 10.99
CA ALA A 189 -4.84 -9.24 10.05
C ALA A 189 -5.43 -8.85 8.68
N SER A 190 -6.63 -8.28 8.68
CA SER A 190 -7.48 -8.02 7.50
C SER A 190 -7.10 -6.77 6.72
N GLY A 191 -6.07 -6.04 7.12
CA GLY A 191 -5.63 -4.79 6.49
C GLY A 191 -6.36 -3.55 7.01
N ASP A 192 -6.35 -2.49 6.19
CA ASP A 192 -6.92 -1.18 6.50
C ASP A 192 -8.39 -1.04 6.08
N PHE A 193 -8.93 0.18 6.15
CA PHE A 193 -10.31 0.49 5.76
C PHE A 193 -10.43 1.60 4.69
N SER A 194 -9.39 1.78 3.87
CA SER A 194 -9.36 2.81 2.81
C SER A 194 -10.49 2.68 1.78
N ALA A 195 -10.97 1.46 1.55
CA ALA A 195 -12.09 1.14 0.67
C ALA A 195 -13.39 0.79 1.42
N ALA A 196 -13.46 1.08 2.71
CA ALA A 196 -14.70 0.91 3.47
C ALA A 196 -15.84 1.78 2.91
N ASP A 197 -17.06 1.43 3.22
CA ASP A 197 -18.21 2.23 2.83
C ASP A 197 -18.18 3.64 3.43
N ARG A 198 -19.01 4.51 2.87
CA ARG A 198 -19.07 5.91 3.28
C ARG A 198 -19.49 6.06 4.75
N ALA A 199 -20.38 5.21 5.24
CA ALA A 199 -20.90 5.30 6.61
C ALA A 199 -19.78 4.99 7.61
N PHE A 200 -18.99 3.95 7.37
CA PHE A 200 -17.86 3.62 8.23
C PHE A 200 -16.78 4.71 8.18
N LYS A 201 -16.39 5.17 6.99
CA LYS A 201 -15.40 6.25 6.86
C LYS A 201 -15.83 7.55 7.51
N ALA A 202 -17.11 7.90 7.41
CA ALA A 202 -17.67 9.14 7.99
C ALA A 202 -17.61 9.21 9.53
N ARG A 203 -17.35 8.10 10.19
CA ARG A 203 -17.09 8.06 11.64
C ARG A 203 -15.78 8.74 12.03
N PHE A 204 -14.84 8.80 11.12
CA PHE A 204 -13.47 9.27 11.35
C PHE A 204 -13.04 10.39 10.39
N MET A 205 -13.37 10.26 9.12
CA MET A 205 -12.91 11.12 8.04
C MET A 205 -13.96 12.14 7.64
N GLN A 206 -13.53 13.23 7.00
CA GLN A 206 -14.40 14.29 6.50
C GLN A 206 -14.01 14.71 5.07
N GLY A 207 -14.88 15.51 4.44
CA GLY A 207 -14.61 16.17 3.16
C GLY A 207 -14.33 15.19 2.01
N PRO A 208 -13.30 15.47 1.18
CA PRO A 208 -13.01 14.72 -0.04
C PRO A 208 -12.70 13.23 0.19
N LEU A 209 -12.12 12.87 1.32
CA LEU A 209 -11.74 11.48 1.65
C LEU A 209 -12.94 10.52 1.64
N LEU A 210 -14.15 11.02 1.92
CA LEU A 210 -15.37 10.20 1.89
C LEU A 210 -15.75 9.71 0.50
N ALA A 211 -15.39 10.47 -0.54
CA ALA A 211 -15.70 10.16 -1.94
C ALA A 211 -14.59 9.38 -2.64
N ILE A 212 -13.37 9.40 -2.08
CA ILE A 212 -12.19 8.76 -2.69
C ILE A 212 -12.06 7.32 -2.19
N GLY A 213 -11.94 6.39 -3.12
CA GLY A 213 -11.80 4.96 -2.82
C GLY A 213 -10.38 4.57 -2.42
N GLY A 214 -10.24 3.43 -1.76
CA GLY A 214 -8.94 2.82 -1.48
C GLY A 214 -8.35 2.13 -2.72
N ILE A 215 -7.03 2.12 -2.82
CA ILE A 215 -6.31 1.45 -3.93
C ILE A 215 -6.55 -0.06 -3.94
N ASN A 216 -6.75 -0.66 -2.77
CA ASN A 216 -7.19 -2.04 -2.62
C ASN A 216 -8.69 -2.08 -2.30
N PRO A 217 -9.56 -2.48 -3.25
CA PRO A 217 -11.00 -2.50 -3.02
C PRO A 217 -11.44 -3.52 -1.96
N ALA A 218 -10.55 -4.43 -1.55
CA ALA A 218 -10.81 -5.39 -0.48
C ALA A 218 -10.45 -4.85 0.93
N SER A 219 -9.89 -3.65 1.05
CA SER A 219 -9.58 -3.00 2.34
C SER A 219 -10.83 -2.32 2.92
N THR A 220 -11.78 -3.10 3.40
CA THR A 220 -13.12 -2.66 3.83
C THR A 220 -13.29 -2.49 5.34
N GLY A 221 -12.23 -2.66 6.13
CA GLY A 221 -12.28 -2.44 7.57
C GLY A 221 -12.89 -3.60 8.37
N ASP A 222 -12.95 -4.79 7.82
CA ASP A 222 -13.60 -5.94 8.47
C ASP A 222 -12.99 -6.23 9.86
N GLY A 223 -11.66 -6.22 9.97
CA GLY A 223 -11.00 -6.47 11.25
C GLY A 223 -11.26 -5.37 12.28
N GLN A 224 -11.33 -4.12 11.83
CA GLN A 224 -11.67 -3.00 12.72
C GLN A 224 -13.09 -3.16 13.26
N LEU A 225 -14.05 -3.48 12.40
CA LEU A 225 -15.44 -3.73 12.81
C LEU A 225 -15.55 -4.93 13.77
N LEU A 226 -14.85 -6.03 13.49
CA LEU A 226 -14.82 -7.20 14.36
C LEU A 226 -14.20 -6.88 15.72
N GLY A 227 -13.10 -6.13 15.73
CA GLY A 227 -12.43 -5.73 16.97
C GLY A 227 -13.28 -4.79 17.83
N GLU A 228 -13.95 -3.81 17.21
CA GLU A 228 -14.91 -2.93 17.91
C GLU A 228 -16.09 -3.72 18.50
N ALA A 229 -16.63 -4.68 17.75
CA ALA A 229 -17.71 -5.54 18.24
C ALA A 229 -17.29 -6.38 19.47
N ALA A 230 -15.99 -6.61 19.65
CA ALA A 230 -15.41 -7.24 20.84
C ALA A 230 -15.02 -6.25 21.94
N GLY A 231 -15.31 -4.96 21.76
CA GLY A 231 -14.99 -3.90 22.72
C GLY A 231 -13.65 -3.21 22.50
N GLY A 232 -12.94 -3.48 21.40
CA GLY A 232 -11.71 -2.80 21.02
C GLY A 232 -11.94 -1.37 20.55
N ASP A 233 -10.91 -0.54 20.66
CA ASP A 233 -10.93 0.86 20.19
C ASP A 233 -10.11 1.03 18.89
N ILE A 234 -10.57 1.92 18.01
CA ILE A 234 -9.84 2.37 16.83
C ILE A 234 -9.16 3.71 17.12
N VAL A 235 -7.86 3.81 16.84
CA VAL A 235 -7.08 5.04 16.97
C VAL A 235 -6.63 5.54 15.59
N ASN A 236 -6.37 6.85 15.47
CA ASN A 236 -5.92 7.52 14.24
C ASN A 236 -6.81 7.29 13.01
N GLY A 237 -8.10 7.02 13.21
CA GLY A 237 -9.03 6.71 12.13
C GLY A 237 -9.22 7.83 11.10
N ASP A 238 -8.92 9.06 11.46
CA ASP A 238 -8.99 10.26 10.63
C ASP A 238 -7.75 10.44 9.73
N LEU A 239 -6.67 9.69 9.98
CA LEU A 239 -5.43 9.78 9.23
C LEU A 239 -5.39 8.79 8.06
N ALA A 240 -4.94 9.28 6.91
CA ALA A 240 -4.78 8.47 5.71
C ALA A 240 -3.58 8.94 4.89
N TRP A 241 -2.90 8.00 4.25
CA TRP A 241 -1.91 8.31 3.23
C TRP A 241 -2.61 8.61 1.90
N GLY A 242 -2.44 9.82 1.42
CA GLY A 242 -3.18 10.35 0.27
C GLY A 242 -4.19 11.42 0.67
N PRO A 243 -5.09 11.77 -0.25
CA PRO A 243 -5.24 11.14 -1.55
C PRO A 243 -4.06 11.41 -2.48
N GLU A 244 -3.68 10.39 -3.25
CA GLU A 244 -2.68 10.49 -4.30
C GLU A 244 -3.31 10.31 -5.68
N ILE A 245 -2.86 11.12 -6.64
CA ILE A 245 -3.19 10.91 -8.05
C ILE A 245 -2.35 9.72 -8.55
N ARG A 246 -3.00 8.74 -9.16
CA ARG A 246 -2.29 7.65 -9.84
C ARG A 246 -2.93 7.34 -11.17
N PHE A 247 -2.12 6.98 -12.15
CA PHE A 247 -2.62 6.49 -13.42
C PHE A 247 -3.28 5.12 -13.25
N LEU A 248 -4.33 4.86 -14.01
CA LEU A 248 -4.97 3.55 -13.97
C LEU A 248 -3.99 2.44 -14.37
N ALA A 249 -4.12 1.30 -13.72
CA ALA A 249 -3.33 0.13 -14.06
C ALA A 249 -3.57 -0.30 -15.53
N PRO A 250 -2.55 -0.79 -16.24
CA PRO A 250 -2.74 -1.26 -17.59
C PRO A 250 -3.72 -2.44 -17.63
N LYS A 251 -4.61 -2.46 -18.63
CA LYS A 251 -5.60 -3.55 -18.83
C LYS A 251 -4.93 -4.93 -18.88
N HIS A 252 -3.73 -4.99 -19.45
CA HIS A 252 -2.94 -6.21 -19.51
C HIS A 252 -1.70 -6.09 -18.62
N PRO A 253 -1.48 -7.04 -17.70
CA PRO A 253 -0.30 -7.03 -16.84
C PRO A 253 0.99 -7.00 -17.67
N LYS A 254 1.93 -6.14 -17.31
CA LYS A 254 3.26 -6.03 -17.96
C LYS A 254 4.09 -7.28 -17.73
N PHE A 255 5.06 -7.54 -18.62
CA PHE A 255 5.93 -8.72 -18.55
C PHE A 255 6.57 -8.89 -17.15
N ALA A 256 7.15 -7.82 -16.61
CA ALA A 256 7.80 -7.85 -15.30
C ALA A 256 6.85 -8.30 -14.17
N SER A 257 5.56 -7.91 -14.23
CA SER A 257 4.55 -8.34 -13.25
C SER A 257 4.06 -9.78 -13.45
N ARG A 258 4.38 -10.42 -14.58
CA ARG A 258 4.06 -11.83 -14.86
C ARG A 258 5.18 -12.78 -14.48
N LEU A 259 6.38 -12.27 -14.18
CA LEU A 259 7.51 -13.10 -13.81
C LEU A 259 7.13 -13.94 -12.57
N PRO A 260 7.40 -15.25 -12.60
CA PRO A 260 7.16 -16.07 -11.41
C PRO A 260 8.14 -15.67 -10.30
N PRO A 261 7.68 -15.46 -9.06
CA PRO A 261 8.56 -15.07 -7.96
C PRO A 261 9.32 -16.28 -7.41
N TRP A 262 10.12 -16.92 -8.26
CA TRP A 262 10.98 -18.05 -7.92
C TRP A 262 12.35 -17.56 -7.46
N ARG A 263 12.86 -18.13 -6.39
CA ARG A 263 14.15 -17.75 -5.83
C ARG A 263 15.32 -17.76 -6.84
N PRO A 264 15.49 -18.76 -7.71
CA PRO A 264 16.56 -18.74 -8.72
C PRO A 264 16.42 -17.56 -9.68
N LEU A 265 15.21 -17.30 -10.18
CA LEU A 265 14.94 -16.17 -11.07
C LEU A 265 15.18 -14.83 -10.35
N ALA A 266 14.70 -14.68 -9.12
CA ALA A 266 14.92 -13.49 -8.31
C ALA A 266 16.43 -13.22 -8.09
N ARG A 267 17.22 -14.26 -7.80
CA ARG A 267 18.69 -14.16 -7.69
C ARG A 267 19.34 -13.74 -9.01
N MET A 268 18.92 -14.31 -10.10
CA MET A 268 19.43 -13.92 -11.43
C MET A 268 19.13 -12.43 -11.70
N ILE A 269 17.90 -11.98 -11.44
CA ILE A 269 17.51 -10.58 -11.63
C ILE A 269 18.31 -9.68 -10.67
N SER A 270 18.42 -10.01 -9.38
CA SER A 270 19.18 -9.21 -8.41
C SER A 270 20.68 -9.13 -8.77
N THR A 271 21.24 -10.19 -9.35
CA THR A 271 22.62 -10.20 -9.85
C THR A 271 22.75 -9.31 -11.09
N ALA A 272 21.82 -9.43 -12.04
CA ALA A 272 21.78 -8.58 -13.23
C ALA A 272 21.68 -7.09 -12.86
N MET A 273 20.82 -6.74 -11.88
CA MET A 273 20.69 -5.36 -11.38
C MET A 273 21.97 -4.80 -10.75
N ARG A 274 22.89 -5.65 -10.29
CA ARG A 274 24.19 -5.21 -9.75
C ARG A 274 25.28 -5.04 -10.81
N ILE A 275 25.17 -5.75 -11.92
CA ILE A 275 26.23 -5.84 -12.95
C ILE A 275 25.90 -4.97 -14.17
N LEU A 276 24.62 -4.92 -14.56
CA LEU A 276 24.21 -4.23 -15.78
C LEU A 276 24.13 -2.71 -15.56
N PRO A 277 24.57 -1.90 -16.54
CA PRO A 277 24.42 -0.45 -16.48
C PRO A 277 22.96 -0.01 -16.41
N ASP A 278 22.68 1.09 -15.69
CA ASP A 278 21.35 1.66 -15.52
C ASP A 278 20.62 1.92 -16.84
N LYS A 279 21.35 2.29 -17.90
CA LYS A 279 20.78 2.51 -19.24
C LYS A 279 20.07 1.27 -19.80
N ILE A 280 20.54 0.07 -19.47
CA ILE A 280 19.96 -1.22 -19.91
C ILE A 280 18.79 -1.60 -18.99
N LEU A 281 18.94 -1.38 -17.68
CA LEU A 281 17.94 -1.77 -16.67
C LEU A 281 16.74 -0.82 -16.65
N ARG A 282 16.97 0.48 -16.85
CA ARG A 282 15.95 1.52 -16.72
C ARG A 282 14.66 1.25 -17.53
N PRO A 283 14.71 0.85 -18.83
CA PRO A 283 13.48 0.57 -19.58
C PRO A 283 12.64 -0.54 -18.98
N LEU A 284 13.29 -1.58 -18.43
CA LEU A 284 12.60 -2.69 -17.78
C LEU A 284 12.00 -2.26 -16.45
N LEU A 285 12.77 -1.58 -15.62
CA LEU A 285 12.32 -1.03 -14.33
C LEU A 285 11.18 -0.06 -14.52
N MET A 286 11.31 0.92 -15.42
CA MET A 286 10.27 1.91 -15.69
C MET A 286 8.99 1.28 -16.24
N SER A 287 9.07 0.19 -17.00
CA SER A 287 7.88 -0.51 -17.47
C SER A 287 7.03 -1.09 -16.32
N TYR A 288 7.67 -1.43 -15.20
CA TYR A 288 7.01 -1.91 -13.99
C TYR A 288 6.61 -0.74 -13.06
N VAL A 289 7.56 0.13 -12.76
CA VAL A 289 7.42 1.16 -11.72
C VAL A 289 6.43 2.26 -12.11
N THR A 290 6.30 2.63 -13.40
CA THR A 290 5.33 3.65 -13.87
C THR A 290 3.86 3.36 -13.52
N THR A 291 3.54 2.15 -13.09
CA THR A 291 2.19 1.82 -12.59
C THR A 291 1.97 2.31 -11.15
N TYR A 292 3.05 2.49 -10.38
CA TYR A 292 3.00 2.82 -8.96
C TYR A 292 3.35 4.27 -8.65
N LEU A 293 3.95 5.00 -9.61
CA LEU A 293 4.40 6.38 -9.40
C LEU A 293 3.23 7.36 -9.39
N ALA A 294 3.29 8.32 -8.48
CA ALA A 294 2.35 9.44 -8.44
C ALA A 294 2.84 10.59 -9.32
N PRO A 295 1.97 11.24 -10.14
CA PRO A 295 2.31 12.46 -10.85
C PRO A 295 2.82 13.55 -9.91
N SER A 296 3.89 14.24 -10.33
CA SER A 296 4.47 15.34 -9.57
C SER A 296 3.51 16.52 -9.50
N HIS A 297 3.39 17.12 -8.33
CA HIS A 297 2.66 18.38 -8.17
C HIS A 297 3.31 19.55 -8.95
N ASP A 298 4.60 19.46 -9.25
CA ASP A 298 5.29 20.48 -10.04
C ASP A 298 4.76 20.54 -11.49
N LEU A 299 4.20 19.45 -12.03
CA LEU A 299 3.49 19.51 -13.32
C LEU A 299 2.40 20.58 -13.30
N PHE A 300 1.62 20.64 -12.23
CA PHE A 300 0.50 21.59 -12.09
C PHE A 300 0.99 23.00 -11.79
N ARG A 301 2.08 23.15 -11.04
CA ARG A 301 2.74 24.43 -10.77
C ARG A 301 3.30 25.04 -12.06
N GLU A 302 3.89 24.21 -12.92
CA GLU A 302 4.44 24.61 -14.22
C GLU A 302 3.39 24.81 -15.32
N GLY A 303 2.12 24.54 -15.05
CA GLY A 303 1.02 24.91 -15.93
C GLY A 303 0.26 23.76 -16.57
N ALA A 304 0.54 22.51 -16.21
CA ALA A 304 -0.31 21.39 -16.65
C ALA A 304 -1.78 21.60 -16.24
N VAL A 305 -2.70 21.19 -17.10
CA VAL A 305 -4.14 21.38 -16.92
C VAL A 305 -4.82 20.03 -16.70
N LEU A 306 -5.76 19.98 -15.76
CA LEU A 306 -6.62 18.81 -15.52
C LEU A 306 -7.98 18.99 -16.20
N VAL A 307 -8.37 17.99 -16.98
CA VAL A 307 -9.73 17.87 -17.50
C VAL A 307 -10.37 16.56 -17.10
N ASP A 308 -11.69 16.57 -16.91
CA ASP A 308 -12.49 15.39 -16.63
C ASP A 308 -12.77 14.55 -17.89
N THR A 309 -13.55 13.49 -17.76
CA THR A 309 -13.94 12.61 -18.87
C THR A 309 -14.87 13.29 -19.91
N ARG A 310 -15.38 14.49 -19.62
CA ARG A 310 -16.14 15.32 -20.56
C ARG A 310 -15.26 16.32 -21.31
N GLY A 311 -13.96 16.35 -21.01
CA GLY A 311 -13.01 17.31 -21.59
C GLY A 311 -13.12 18.71 -20.98
N GLU A 312 -13.70 18.83 -19.80
CA GLU A 312 -13.91 20.09 -19.08
C GLU A 312 -12.91 20.25 -17.93
N ARG A 313 -12.32 21.45 -17.80
CA ARG A 313 -11.47 21.81 -16.66
C ARG A 313 -12.36 22.05 -15.45
N PHE A 314 -12.07 21.39 -14.31
CA PHE A 314 -12.96 21.35 -13.16
C PHE A 314 -12.36 21.93 -11.87
N CYS A 315 -11.08 22.33 -11.87
CA CYS A 315 -10.43 22.88 -10.67
C CYS A 315 -9.28 23.86 -10.99
N ASP A 316 -8.76 24.56 -9.99
CA ASP A 316 -7.40 25.11 -10.03
C ASP A 316 -6.44 24.00 -9.61
N GLU A 317 -5.56 23.62 -10.50
CA GLU A 317 -4.63 22.50 -10.33
C GLU A 317 -3.57 22.77 -9.26
N ARG A 318 -3.42 24.01 -8.78
CA ARG A 318 -2.53 24.39 -7.69
C ARG A 318 -3.16 24.19 -6.30
N ASP A 319 -4.50 24.01 -6.26
CA ASP A 319 -5.27 23.82 -5.02
C ASP A 319 -5.70 22.36 -4.86
N ARG A 320 -4.80 21.51 -4.36
CA ARG A 320 -5.05 20.11 -4.01
C ARG A 320 -5.87 19.35 -5.08
N PRO A 321 -5.37 19.25 -6.32
CA PRO A 321 -6.11 18.63 -7.42
C PRO A 321 -6.53 17.19 -7.12
N GLN A 322 -5.78 16.47 -6.29
CA GLN A 322 -6.11 15.12 -5.83
C GLN A 322 -7.45 15.06 -5.09
N ASP A 323 -7.83 16.10 -4.35
CA ASP A 323 -9.12 16.15 -3.64
C ASP A 323 -10.29 16.36 -4.61
N LYS A 324 -10.05 17.07 -5.71
CA LYS A 324 -11.06 17.46 -6.68
C LYS A 324 -11.39 16.34 -7.69
N ILE A 325 -10.40 15.51 -8.04
CA ILE A 325 -10.60 14.37 -8.96
C ILE A 325 -11.65 13.38 -8.40
N GLY A 326 -11.68 13.18 -7.09
CA GLY A 326 -12.68 12.31 -6.45
C GLY A 326 -14.15 12.79 -6.64
N GLN A 327 -14.34 14.06 -6.98
CA GLN A 327 -15.66 14.68 -7.24
C GLN A 327 -15.94 14.84 -8.74
N ALA A 328 -14.94 14.66 -9.61
CA ALA A 328 -15.11 14.77 -11.05
C ALA A 328 -15.91 13.59 -11.62
N PRO A 329 -16.59 13.78 -12.79
CA PRO A 329 -17.31 12.71 -13.47
C PRO A 329 -16.44 11.47 -13.68
N GLY A 330 -16.97 10.30 -13.31
CA GLY A 330 -16.22 9.03 -13.37
C GLY A 330 -15.03 8.95 -12.39
N GLN A 331 -14.82 9.99 -11.56
CA GLN A 331 -13.66 10.12 -10.67
C GLN A 331 -12.32 9.99 -11.43
N GLN A 332 -12.28 10.46 -12.67
CA GLN A 332 -11.13 10.35 -13.54
C GLN A 332 -10.77 11.71 -14.14
N ALA A 333 -9.49 11.90 -14.40
CA ALA A 333 -8.97 13.10 -15.04
C ALA A 333 -7.84 12.76 -16.02
N PHE A 334 -7.60 13.68 -16.96
CA PHE A 334 -6.44 13.67 -17.87
C PHE A 334 -5.57 14.88 -17.57
N ILE A 335 -4.27 14.69 -17.49
CA ILE A 335 -3.27 15.76 -17.34
C ILE A 335 -2.83 16.18 -18.74
N LEU A 336 -3.06 17.45 -19.07
CA LEU A 336 -2.75 18.02 -20.38
C LEU A 336 -1.47 18.86 -20.30
N LEU A 337 -0.60 18.70 -21.29
CA LEU A 337 0.66 19.41 -21.44
C LEU A 337 0.79 19.88 -22.90
N ASP A 338 1.48 20.98 -23.13
CA ASP A 338 2.03 21.30 -24.43
C ASP A 338 3.53 20.93 -24.53
N ARG A 339 4.14 21.20 -25.68
CA ARG A 339 5.55 20.90 -25.93
C ARG A 339 6.48 21.56 -24.91
N ASP A 340 6.21 22.80 -24.52
CA ASP A 340 7.12 23.58 -23.69
C ASP A 340 7.10 23.07 -22.23
N ILE A 341 5.93 22.73 -21.70
CA ILE A 341 5.82 22.09 -20.38
C ILE A 341 6.44 20.69 -20.45
N ALA A 342 6.12 19.90 -21.49
CA ALA A 342 6.66 18.56 -21.64
C ALA A 342 8.20 18.55 -21.64
N ALA A 343 8.84 19.50 -22.34
CA ALA A 343 10.28 19.62 -22.41
C ALA A 343 10.93 19.89 -21.04
N LYS A 344 10.27 20.62 -20.14
CA LYS A 344 10.76 20.84 -18.77
C LYS A 344 10.84 19.53 -17.97
N PHE A 345 9.99 18.55 -18.28
CA PHE A 345 9.88 17.28 -17.55
C PHE A 345 10.55 16.09 -18.28
N GLU A 346 11.55 16.37 -19.12
CA GLU A 346 12.34 15.33 -19.80
C GLU A 346 13.58 14.88 -19.01
N ALA A 347 14.02 15.67 -18.02
CA ALA A 347 15.22 15.40 -17.23
C ALA A 347 15.14 15.99 -15.83
N TRP A 348 16.00 15.46 -14.93
CA TRP A 348 16.21 16.00 -13.60
C TRP A 348 16.53 17.51 -13.64
N PRO A 349 16.01 18.33 -12.70
CA PRO A 349 15.30 17.94 -11.47
C PRO A 349 13.80 17.70 -11.63
N ASN A 350 13.22 17.93 -12.80
CA ASN A 350 11.80 17.79 -13.05
C ASN A 350 11.47 16.37 -13.58
N PHE A 351 10.35 15.83 -13.17
CA PHE A 351 9.89 14.50 -13.60
C PHE A 351 8.35 14.45 -13.65
N ILE A 352 7.80 13.62 -14.54
CA ILE A 352 6.35 13.44 -14.67
C ILE A 352 5.78 12.82 -13.40
N SER A 353 6.45 11.81 -12.87
CA SER A 353 5.98 11.12 -11.66
C SER A 353 7.13 10.52 -10.87
N THR A 354 6.87 10.32 -9.59
CA THR A 354 7.86 9.76 -8.66
C THR A 354 7.21 8.87 -7.60
N ALA A 355 8.00 7.97 -7.07
CA ALA A 355 7.91 7.47 -5.71
C ALA A 355 9.30 7.67 -5.12
N PRO A 356 9.47 8.57 -4.14
CA PRO A 356 10.77 8.88 -3.55
C PRO A 356 11.50 7.59 -3.14
N GLY A 357 12.80 7.51 -3.44
CA GLY A 357 13.59 6.30 -3.21
C GLY A 357 13.34 5.14 -4.18
N VAL A 358 12.23 5.11 -4.92
CA VAL A 358 11.90 4.03 -5.87
C VAL A 358 12.25 4.41 -7.30
N GLY A 359 11.91 5.63 -7.73
CA GLY A 359 12.26 6.08 -9.07
C GLY A 359 11.57 7.36 -9.53
N TYR A 360 12.13 7.91 -10.59
CA TYR A 360 11.64 9.10 -11.28
C TYR A 360 11.32 8.73 -12.73
N ALA A 361 10.11 8.99 -13.19
CA ALA A 361 9.71 8.73 -14.56
C ALA A 361 9.52 10.03 -15.35
N TYR A 362 10.04 10.04 -16.56
CA TYR A 362 9.95 11.14 -17.51
C TYR A 362 8.93 10.84 -18.59
N LEU A 363 8.57 11.82 -19.39
CA LEU A 363 7.60 11.64 -20.47
C LEU A 363 8.00 10.52 -21.45
N ALA A 364 9.31 10.40 -21.74
CA ALA A 364 9.84 9.33 -22.59
C ALA A 364 9.58 7.92 -22.04
N ASP A 365 9.62 7.74 -20.71
CA ASP A 365 9.30 6.47 -20.07
C ASP A 365 7.84 6.07 -20.28
N TYR A 366 6.91 7.04 -20.18
CA TYR A 366 5.49 6.82 -20.44
C TYR A 366 5.21 6.53 -21.90
N ARG A 367 5.79 7.29 -22.81
CA ARG A 367 5.66 7.06 -24.26
C ARG A 367 6.14 5.66 -24.67
N ARG A 368 7.16 5.13 -23.99
CA ARG A 368 7.69 3.78 -24.26
C ARG A 368 6.85 2.69 -23.60
N SER A 369 6.54 2.84 -22.29
CA SER A 369 6.01 1.76 -21.47
C SER A 369 4.51 1.83 -21.23
N ARG A 370 3.86 3.02 -21.36
CA ARG A 370 2.46 3.26 -21.02
C ARG A 370 1.73 4.00 -22.13
N ARG A 371 1.78 3.45 -23.35
CA ARG A 371 1.05 3.98 -24.51
C ARG A 371 -0.47 3.96 -24.32
N ASP A 372 -0.96 3.20 -23.37
CA ASP A 372 -2.36 3.12 -22.96
C ASP A 372 -2.85 4.37 -22.21
N ILE A 373 -1.95 5.20 -21.68
CA ILE A 373 -2.24 6.42 -20.93
C ILE A 373 -1.45 7.65 -21.39
N CYS A 374 -0.56 7.53 -22.37
CA CYS A 374 0.26 8.63 -22.85
C CYS A 374 -0.03 8.86 -24.33
N PHE A 375 -0.71 9.95 -24.62
CA PHE A 375 -1.18 10.33 -25.95
C PHE A 375 -0.47 11.60 -26.40
N ALA A 376 -0.28 11.77 -27.72
CA ALA A 376 0.30 12.96 -28.32
C ALA A 376 -0.40 13.30 -29.65
N ALA A 377 -0.65 14.58 -29.90
CA ALA A 377 -1.30 15.06 -31.12
C ALA A 377 -0.85 16.48 -31.48
N ARG A 378 -1.19 16.93 -32.71
CA ARG A 378 -0.84 18.26 -33.18
C ARG A 378 -1.95 19.31 -32.94
N SER A 379 -3.17 18.87 -32.64
CA SER A 379 -4.31 19.71 -32.25
C SER A 379 -5.00 19.14 -31.00
N TRP A 380 -5.81 19.97 -30.34
CA TRP A 380 -6.64 19.53 -29.22
C TRP A 380 -7.75 18.58 -29.66
N GLU A 381 -8.27 18.75 -30.87
CA GLU A 381 -9.27 17.88 -31.48
C GLU A 381 -8.70 16.47 -31.74
N ASP A 382 -7.48 16.40 -32.27
CA ASP A 382 -6.80 15.11 -32.49
C ASP A 382 -6.47 14.43 -31.17
N LEU A 383 -6.05 15.21 -30.16
CA LEU A 383 -5.75 14.68 -28.83
C LEU A 383 -7.01 14.12 -28.16
N ALA A 384 -8.14 14.83 -28.30
CA ALA A 384 -9.43 14.35 -27.80
C ALA A 384 -9.84 13.03 -28.45
N ARG A 385 -9.70 12.93 -29.79
CA ARG A 385 -9.96 11.65 -30.50
C ARG A 385 -9.07 10.52 -30.00
N ALA A 386 -7.80 10.80 -29.79
CA ALA A 386 -6.84 9.79 -29.31
C ALA A 386 -7.14 9.31 -27.87
N THR A 387 -7.66 10.19 -27.01
CA THR A 387 -8.00 9.90 -25.61
C THR A 387 -9.43 9.39 -25.42
N GLY A 388 -10.29 9.52 -26.43
CA GLY A 388 -11.71 9.24 -26.33
C GLY A 388 -12.52 10.36 -25.65
N LEU A 389 -11.95 11.56 -25.49
CA LEU A 389 -12.64 12.73 -24.96
C LEU A 389 -13.49 13.40 -26.06
N PRO A 390 -14.56 14.13 -25.71
CA PRO A 390 -15.36 14.89 -26.69
C PRO A 390 -14.54 16.02 -27.33
N ALA A 391 -14.27 15.92 -28.62
CA ALA A 391 -13.35 16.80 -29.35
C ALA A 391 -13.72 18.30 -29.24
N GLY A 392 -14.98 18.64 -29.44
CA GLY A 392 -15.44 20.02 -29.34
C GLY A 392 -15.37 20.57 -27.90
N ALA A 393 -15.57 19.75 -26.87
CA ALA A 393 -15.48 20.19 -25.50
C ALA A 393 -14.02 20.47 -25.10
N LEU A 394 -13.09 19.57 -25.41
CA LEU A 394 -11.68 19.78 -25.10
C LEU A 394 -11.09 21.01 -25.76
N ALA A 395 -11.39 21.22 -27.07
CA ALA A 395 -10.90 22.38 -27.79
C ALA A 395 -11.45 23.71 -27.20
N ARG A 396 -12.75 23.76 -26.87
CA ARG A 396 -13.33 24.93 -26.17
C ARG A 396 -12.71 25.18 -24.80
N THR A 397 -12.52 24.11 -24.02
CA THR A 397 -11.88 24.21 -22.70
C THR A 397 -10.49 24.81 -22.79
N MET A 398 -9.69 24.35 -23.76
CA MET A 398 -8.32 24.86 -23.91
C MET A 398 -8.27 26.25 -24.49
N ALA A 399 -9.21 26.63 -25.38
CA ALA A 399 -9.36 28.01 -25.85
C ALA A 399 -9.72 28.95 -24.70
N ALA A 400 -10.70 28.58 -23.86
CA ALA A 400 -11.10 29.34 -22.66
C ALA A 400 -9.97 29.44 -21.62
N TYR A 401 -9.22 28.36 -21.39
CA TYR A 401 -8.06 28.38 -20.53
C TYR A 401 -7.01 29.39 -21.01
N ASN A 402 -6.60 29.30 -22.30
CA ASN A 402 -5.60 30.18 -22.89
C ASN A 402 -6.03 31.65 -22.92
N ALA A 403 -7.31 31.96 -22.97
CA ALA A 403 -7.82 33.34 -22.89
C ALA A 403 -7.73 33.93 -21.45
N GLN A 404 -7.68 33.11 -20.43
CA GLN A 404 -7.73 33.52 -19.04
C GLN A 404 -6.42 33.27 -18.25
N CYS A 405 -5.50 32.49 -18.79
CA CYS A 405 -4.33 31.98 -18.05
C CYS A 405 -3.39 33.10 -17.63
N SER A 406 -3.16 34.12 -18.48
CA SER A 406 -2.25 35.24 -18.17
C SER A 406 -2.73 36.03 -16.95
N ALA A 407 -4.04 36.30 -16.83
CA ALA A 407 -4.62 36.99 -15.67
C ALA A 407 -4.48 36.17 -14.37
N ARG A 408 -4.23 34.88 -14.47
CA ARG A 408 -4.06 33.94 -13.33
C ARG A 408 -2.59 33.55 -13.10
N GLY A 409 -1.64 34.21 -13.81
CA GLY A 409 -0.21 33.90 -13.71
C GLY A 409 0.13 32.46 -14.15
N ARG A 410 -0.56 31.94 -15.17
CA ARG A 410 -0.33 30.62 -15.73
C ARG A 410 0.17 30.73 -17.19
N PRO A 411 1.01 29.78 -17.66
CA PRO A 411 1.43 29.76 -19.04
C PRO A 411 0.27 29.35 -19.97
N GLU A 412 0.29 29.85 -21.20
CA GLU A 412 -0.58 29.38 -22.27
C GLU A 412 -0.09 28.02 -22.79
N LEU A 413 -1.01 27.13 -23.14
CA LEU A 413 -0.73 25.86 -23.79
C LEU A 413 -1.05 25.96 -25.28
N ARG A 414 -0.08 26.46 -26.08
CA ARG A 414 -0.28 26.74 -27.51
C ARG A 414 0.67 26.00 -28.45
N ARG A 415 1.73 25.38 -27.92
CA ARG A 415 2.80 24.82 -28.74
C ARG A 415 2.67 23.31 -28.93
N PRO A 416 2.32 22.83 -30.14
CA PRO A 416 2.26 21.39 -30.41
C PRO A 416 3.68 20.76 -30.45
N PRO A 417 3.83 19.44 -30.22
CA PRO A 417 2.73 18.52 -29.93
C PRO A 417 2.14 18.74 -28.54
N PHE A 418 0.82 18.52 -28.44
CA PHE A 418 0.09 18.44 -27.19
C PHE A 418 0.10 17.02 -26.65
N PHE A 419 0.14 16.87 -25.34
CA PHE A 419 0.15 15.59 -24.68
C PHE A 419 -1.02 15.47 -23.70
N ALA A 420 -1.53 14.25 -23.55
CA ALA A 420 -2.43 13.88 -22.48
C ALA A 420 -1.88 12.65 -21.74
N LEU A 421 -1.83 12.74 -20.42
CA LEU A 421 -1.52 11.62 -19.53
C LEU A 421 -2.78 11.27 -18.75
N GLY A 422 -3.28 10.05 -18.92
CA GLY A 422 -4.52 9.62 -18.26
C GLY A 422 -5.21 8.45 -18.97
N PRO A 423 -6.30 7.91 -18.39
CA PRO A 423 -6.94 8.45 -17.20
C PRO A 423 -6.15 8.23 -15.91
N ALA A 424 -6.27 9.21 -15.01
CA ALA A 424 -5.76 9.16 -13.66
C ALA A 424 -6.91 9.26 -12.65
N LYS A 425 -6.75 8.66 -11.49
CA LYS A 425 -7.69 8.74 -10.35
C LYS A 425 -6.97 9.17 -9.09
N SER A 426 -7.74 9.70 -8.14
CA SER A 426 -7.26 9.87 -6.77
C SER A 426 -7.59 8.62 -5.95
N TRP A 427 -6.64 8.23 -5.11
CA TRP A 427 -6.76 7.05 -4.27
C TRP A 427 -6.28 7.32 -2.85
N ILE A 428 -6.97 6.77 -1.87
CA ILE A 428 -6.40 6.56 -0.54
C ILE A 428 -5.51 5.32 -0.67
N VAL A 429 -4.22 5.47 -0.38
CA VAL A 429 -3.27 4.36 -0.51
C VAL A 429 -3.48 3.37 0.63
N PHE A 430 -3.60 3.87 1.86
CA PHE A 430 -4.00 3.16 3.07
C PHE A 430 -4.44 4.15 4.15
N THR A 431 -5.10 3.66 5.20
CA THR A 431 -5.40 4.46 6.39
C THR A 431 -4.37 4.19 7.48
N GLU A 432 -4.06 5.21 8.29
CA GLU A 432 -3.20 5.08 9.47
C GLU A 432 -4.01 4.61 10.71
N GLY A 433 -5.32 4.53 10.57
CA GLY A 433 -6.20 4.04 11.62
C GLY A 433 -6.21 2.53 11.73
N GLY A 434 -6.16 2.06 12.98
CA GLY A 434 -6.25 0.64 13.30
C GLY A 434 -6.71 0.42 14.73
N LEU A 435 -6.99 -0.83 15.08
CA LEU A 435 -7.29 -1.23 16.45
C LEU A 435 -6.13 -0.87 17.36
N ARG A 436 -6.44 -0.31 18.51
CA ARG A 436 -5.47 -0.06 19.58
C ARG A 436 -4.97 -1.39 20.13
N VAL A 437 -3.65 -1.54 20.16
CA VAL A 437 -2.99 -2.74 20.67
C VAL A 437 -1.88 -2.39 21.66
N ASN A 438 -1.55 -3.32 22.55
CA ASN A 438 -0.36 -3.22 23.41
C ASN A 438 0.89 -3.79 22.70
N GLU A 439 2.03 -3.79 23.37
CA GLU A 439 3.31 -4.35 22.86
C GLU A 439 3.26 -5.87 22.63
N ARG A 440 2.27 -6.57 23.21
CA ARG A 440 1.98 -7.97 22.90
C ARG A 440 0.98 -8.15 21.77
N LEU A 441 0.56 -7.05 21.12
CA LEU A 441 -0.41 -7.00 20.02
C LEU A 441 -1.81 -7.53 20.39
N GLN A 442 -2.14 -7.58 21.68
CA GLN A 442 -3.49 -7.82 22.15
C GLN A 442 -4.35 -6.58 21.88
N VAL A 443 -5.56 -6.77 21.37
CA VAL A 443 -6.51 -5.68 21.16
C VAL A 443 -6.92 -5.10 22.50
N LEU A 444 -6.82 -3.78 22.63
CA LEU A 444 -7.19 -3.04 23.81
C LEU A 444 -8.60 -2.45 23.66
N GLY A 445 -9.41 -2.69 24.68
CA GLY A 445 -10.69 -2.03 24.85
C GLY A 445 -10.58 -0.77 25.69
N ARG A 446 -11.73 -0.29 26.15
CA ARG A 446 -11.80 0.87 27.06
C ARG A 446 -10.97 0.60 28.32
N ARG A 447 -10.31 1.64 28.83
CA ARG A 447 -9.42 1.59 30.01
C ARG A 447 -8.17 0.73 29.84
N ASP A 448 -7.68 0.58 28.60
CA ASP A 448 -6.47 -0.18 28.27
C ASP A 448 -6.50 -1.67 28.68
N THR A 449 -7.70 -2.23 28.82
CA THR A 449 -7.86 -3.63 29.19
C THR A 449 -7.79 -4.51 27.94
N PRO A 450 -6.92 -5.52 27.88
CA PRO A 450 -6.88 -6.45 26.76
C PRO A 450 -8.17 -7.26 26.63
N VAL A 451 -8.65 -7.40 25.38
CA VAL A 451 -9.73 -8.33 25.04
C VAL A 451 -9.14 -9.75 25.01
N GLY A 452 -9.60 -10.62 25.90
CA GLY A 452 -9.07 -11.99 26.03
C GLY A 452 -9.17 -12.79 24.72
N GLY A 453 -8.08 -13.47 24.34
CA GLY A 453 -8.01 -14.28 23.14
C GLY A 453 -8.00 -13.48 21.81
N LEU A 454 -7.90 -12.13 21.83
CA LEU A 454 -7.96 -11.30 20.63
C LEU A 454 -6.69 -10.49 20.39
N TYR A 455 -6.10 -10.71 19.23
CA TYR A 455 -4.90 -10.03 18.73
C TYR A 455 -5.18 -9.27 17.43
N ALA A 456 -4.36 -8.27 17.11
CA ALA A 456 -4.42 -7.63 15.80
C ALA A 456 -3.01 -7.31 15.28
N ALA A 457 -2.83 -7.40 13.94
CA ALA A 457 -1.54 -7.19 13.28
C ALA A 457 -1.70 -6.48 11.92
N GLY A 458 -0.60 -5.93 11.41
CA GLY A 458 -0.62 -5.11 10.20
C GLY A 458 -1.47 -3.86 10.40
N SER A 459 -2.09 -3.37 9.32
CA SER A 459 -2.92 -2.16 9.42
C SER A 459 -4.16 -2.34 10.27
N ALA A 460 -4.70 -3.57 10.41
CA ALA A 460 -5.82 -3.83 11.32
C ALA A 460 -5.44 -3.55 12.78
N GLY A 461 -4.20 -3.86 13.17
CA GLY A 461 -3.63 -3.63 14.51
C GLY A 461 -2.49 -2.63 14.48
N GLN A 462 -2.66 -1.49 13.79
CA GLN A 462 -1.60 -0.47 13.72
C GLN A 462 -1.37 0.23 15.06
N GLY A 463 -2.37 0.28 15.95
CA GLY A 463 -2.20 0.68 17.34
C GLY A 463 -1.77 2.12 17.58
N GLY A 464 -1.87 2.97 16.56
CA GLY A 464 -1.45 4.37 16.61
C GLY A 464 0.01 4.60 16.22
N VAL A 465 0.81 3.58 15.84
CA VAL A 465 2.14 3.82 15.28
C VAL A 465 2.00 4.49 13.91
N LEU A 466 2.69 5.62 13.71
CA LEU A 466 2.73 6.32 12.43
C LEU A 466 3.85 5.74 11.55
N LEU A 467 3.47 5.35 10.34
CA LEU A 467 4.33 4.59 9.42
C LEU A 467 4.70 5.39 8.17
N GLU A 468 4.92 6.69 8.32
CA GLU A 468 5.33 7.57 7.22
C GLU A 468 6.60 7.06 6.54
N GLY A 469 6.74 7.35 5.25
CA GLY A 469 7.83 6.83 4.41
C GLY A 469 7.54 5.46 3.80
N HIS A 470 8.27 5.16 2.73
CA HIS A 470 8.09 3.89 2.02
C HIS A 470 8.64 2.72 2.82
N GLY A 471 7.94 1.62 2.77
CA GLY A 471 8.41 0.35 3.36
C GLY A 471 8.12 0.14 4.83
N HIS A 472 7.72 1.16 5.60
CA HIS A 472 7.36 1.01 7.02
C HIS A 472 6.09 0.18 7.21
N HIS A 473 5.07 0.36 6.35
CA HIS A 473 3.84 -0.44 6.42
C HIS A 473 4.08 -1.94 6.20
N LEU A 474 4.97 -2.32 5.27
CA LEU A 474 5.35 -3.72 5.11
C LEU A 474 6.23 -4.20 6.26
N ALA A 475 7.14 -3.36 6.76
CA ALA A 475 7.92 -3.63 7.95
C ALA A 475 7.02 -3.93 9.16
N TRP A 476 6.01 -3.08 9.40
CA TRP A 476 5.01 -3.29 10.45
C TRP A 476 4.18 -4.54 10.23
N ALA A 477 3.67 -4.75 9.01
CA ALA A 477 2.85 -5.92 8.70
C ALA A 477 3.56 -7.23 9.03
N PHE A 478 4.83 -7.38 8.64
CA PHE A 478 5.59 -8.59 8.94
C PHE A 478 6.04 -8.64 10.40
N THR A 479 6.43 -7.52 11.02
CA THR A 479 6.88 -7.48 12.41
C THR A 479 5.73 -7.77 13.36
N SER A 480 4.63 -7.04 13.23
CA SER A 480 3.44 -7.26 14.06
C SER A 480 2.83 -8.64 13.84
N GLY A 481 2.79 -9.11 12.58
CA GLY A 481 2.34 -10.47 12.28
C GLY A 481 3.17 -11.53 12.97
N ARG A 482 4.52 -11.43 12.89
CA ARG A 482 5.43 -12.34 13.59
C ARG A 482 5.20 -12.37 15.10
N LEU A 483 5.10 -11.19 15.69
CA LEU A 483 4.93 -11.05 17.14
C LEU A 483 3.55 -11.50 17.61
N ALA A 484 2.48 -11.10 16.92
CA ALA A 484 1.12 -11.55 17.24
C ALA A 484 0.99 -13.08 17.16
N GLY A 485 1.55 -13.68 16.11
CA GLY A 485 1.57 -15.13 15.97
C GLY A 485 2.30 -15.84 17.12
N ARG A 486 3.43 -15.27 17.58
CA ARG A 486 4.18 -15.79 18.72
C ARG A 486 3.39 -15.66 20.01
N TYR A 487 2.89 -14.48 20.33
CA TYR A 487 2.19 -14.22 21.60
C TYR A 487 0.86 -14.98 21.70
N ALA A 488 0.10 -15.05 20.59
CA ALA A 488 -1.11 -15.87 20.55
C ALA A 488 -0.79 -17.37 20.74
N ALA A 489 0.33 -17.85 20.20
CA ALA A 489 0.78 -19.23 20.39
C ALA A 489 1.18 -19.54 21.84
N GLU A 490 1.84 -18.60 22.51
CA GLU A 490 2.17 -18.69 23.94
C GLU A 490 0.90 -18.76 24.79
N GLU A 491 -0.07 -17.85 24.56
CA GLU A 491 -1.36 -17.81 25.28
C GLU A 491 -2.17 -19.08 25.03
N ALA A 492 -2.34 -19.50 23.79
CA ALA A 492 -3.07 -20.73 23.44
C ALA A 492 -2.47 -21.99 24.08
N GLY A 493 -1.16 -21.98 24.35
CA GLY A 493 -0.48 -23.08 25.01
C GLY A 493 -0.61 -23.09 26.53
N SER A 494 -0.91 -21.97 27.16
CA SER A 494 -1.11 -21.86 28.60
C SER A 494 -2.52 -22.23 29.05
N ILE A 495 -3.46 -22.32 28.11
CA ILE A 495 -4.88 -22.67 28.33
C ILE A 495 -5.12 -24.20 28.25
N GLY A 496 -4.05 -24.98 28.00
CA GLY A 496 -4.09 -26.43 27.79
C GLY A 496 -3.90 -27.27 29.06
#